data_c60cbffb9069ecce141ad264d4e8c3ea
#
_entry.id   c60cbffb9069ecce141ad264d4e8c3ea
#
_cell.length_a   1.000
_cell.length_b   1.000
_cell.length_c   1.000
_cell.angle_alpha   90.00
_cell.angle_beta   90.00
_cell.angle_gamma   90.00
#
_symmetry.space_group_name_H-M   'P 1'
#
loop_
_entity.id
_entity.type
_entity.pdbx_description
1 polymer ?
#
loop_
_entity_poly.entity_id
_entity_poly.type
_entity_poly.pdbx_seq_one_letter_code
_entity_poly.pdbx_strand_id
1 'polypeptide(L)'
;MNATIKITTTTEITEISQIPTQDLPKYKRILLKLSGEALMGDRSFGIDPEVVQDIALQVAEIVKDGIEVAIVVGGGNIFRGINGAAKGMDRATADYIGMIATVMNALTLQDALEHLDEPIQTRVMSAIAMQEIAEPYIRRRAIRHLENNRVVIFGAGSGNPYFTTDTTAALRGAEIDAEVILKATKVDGIYDSDPKKNPDAKRFKSVSFDHALINDLRIMDATAFALCKENGIPIIVFDLGISGNIRRVVMGESIGTYVGGSCEVN
;
A
#
# COMPACT_ATOMS: atom_id res chain seq x y z
N MET A 1 9.74 79.92 20.98
CA MET A 1 10.76 78.88 20.80
C MET A 1 10.09 77.51 20.73
N ASN A 2 9.87 77.04 19.51
CA ASN A 2 9.20 75.75 19.28
C ASN A 2 10.30 74.70 19.02
N ALA A 3 10.39 73.72 19.90
CA ALA A 3 11.31 72.57 19.74
C ALA A 3 10.56 71.47 18.95
N THR A 4 11.06 71.18 17.74
CA THR A 4 10.55 70.11 16.90
C THR A 4 11.29 68.83 17.27
N ILE A 5 10.58 67.83 17.81
CA ILE A 5 11.12 66.50 18.08
C ILE A 5 11.04 65.70 16.79
N LYS A 6 12.18 65.34 16.24
CA LYS A 6 12.26 64.35 15.14
C LYS A 6 12.24 62.96 15.74
N ILE A 7 11.19 62.18 15.45
CA ILE A 7 11.14 60.75 15.75
C ILE A 7 11.68 60.02 14.52
N THR A 8 12.88 59.40 14.68
CA THR A 8 13.45 58.51 13.67
C THR A 8 12.97 57.09 13.97
N THR A 9 12.04 56.59 13.20
CA THR A 9 11.59 55.20 13.24
C THR A 9 12.51 54.40 12.35
N THR A 10 13.43 53.65 12.97
CA THR A 10 14.19 52.59 12.27
C THR A 10 13.33 51.32 12.28
N THR A 11 12.74 51.02 11.14
CA THR A 11 12.03 49.74 10.94
C THR A 11 13.07 48.70 10.56
N GLU A 12 13.52 47.90 11.52
CA GLU A 12 14.23 46.67 11.21
C GLU A 12 13.24 45.69 10.57
N ILE A 13 13.37 45.49 9.25
CA ILE A 13 12.69 44.41 8.53
C ILE A 13 13.46 43.15 8.91
N THR A 14 12.91 42.41 9.88
CA THR A 14 13.39 41.06 10.18
C THR A 14 13.08 40.22 8.94
N GLU A 15 14.14 39.78 8.23
CA GLU A 15 14.01 38.76 7.19
C GLU A 15 13.31 37.57 7.80
N ILE A 16 12.07 37.32 7.36
CA ILE A 16 11.38 36.07 7.64
C ILE A 16 12.15 35.02 6.85
N SER A 17 13.03 34.30 7.55
CA SER A 17 13.71 33.13 7.04
C SER A 17 12.62 32.23 6.41
N GLN A 18 12.75 31.95 5.11
CA GLN A 18 11.88 31.06 4.39
C GLN A 18 11.87 29.72 5.13
N ILE A 19 10.77 29.43 5.81
CA ILE A 19 10.50 28.09 6.33
C ILE A 19 10.52 27.22 5.07
N PRO A 20 11.37 26.17 4.99
CA PRO A 20 11.35 25.28 3.84
C PRO A 20 9.93 24.79 3.69
N THR A 21 9.32 25.01 2.52
CA THR A 21 8.06 24.39 2.16
C THR A 21 8.30 22.89 2.20
N GLN A 22 7.93 22.24 3.31
CA GLN A 22 7.86 20.79 3.33
C GLN A 22 6.89 20.41 2.21
N ASP A 23 7.37 19.65 1.22
CA ASP A 23 6.49 19.10 0.18
C ASP A 23 5.44 18.26 0.88
N LEU A 24 4.18 18.73 0.83
CA LEU A 24 3.07 18.04 1.47
C LEU A 24 2.81 16.74 0.68
N PRO A 25 2.52 15.64 1.39
CA PRO A 25 2.14 14.40 0.72
C PRO A 25 0.94 14.61 -0.21
N LYS A 26 0.98 13.95 -1.36
CA LYS A 26 -0.13 13.98 -2.32
C LYS A 26 -1.35 13.23 -1.81
N TYR A 27 -1.14 12.20 -0.99
CA TYR A 27 -2.19 11.35 -0.44
C TYR A 27 -2.13 11.36 1.08
N LYS A 28 -3.30 11.50 1.71
CA LYS A 28 -3.44 11.46 3.16
C LYS A 28 -3.71 10.04 3.68
N ARG A 29 -4.56 9.28 2.98
CA ARG A 29 -4.91 7.90 3.34
C ARG A 29 -4.65 6.96 2.19
N ILE A 30 -3.81 5.97 2.43
CA ILE A 30 -3.41 4.99 1.43
C ILE A 30 -3.73 3.57 1.87
N LEU A 31 -3.92 2.69 0.88
CA LEU A 31 -3.88 1.25 1.11
C LEU A 31 -2.68 0.66 0.38
N LEU A 32 -1.72 0.14 1.15
CA LEU A 32 -0.54 -0.56 0.63
C LEU A 32 -0.87 -2.05 0.48
N LYS A 33 -0.84 -2.56 -0.76
CA LYS A 33 -1.03 -3.97 -1.04
C LYS A 33 0.31 -4.64 -1.27
N LEU A 34 0.66 -5.58 -0.40
CA LEU A 34 1.86 -6.40 -0.48
C LEU A 34 1.51 -7.82 -0.93
N SER A 35 2.27 -8.38 -1.88
CA SER A 35 2.19 -9.82 -2.13
C SER A 35 2.89 -10.59 -1.00
N GLY A 36 2.43 -11.78 -0.65
CA GLY A 36 3.18 -12.62 0.29
C GLY A 36 4.62 -12.89 -0.18
N GLU A 37 4.81 -13.02 -1.50
CA GLU A 37 6.14 -13.20 -2.09
C GLU A 37 7.09 -12.02 -1.88
N ALA A 38 6.56 -10.83 -1.62
CA ALA A 38 7.38 -9.67 -1.26
C ALA A 38 8.06 -9.86 0.10
N LEU A 39 7.46 -10.62 1.03
CA LEU A 39 8.02 -10.89 2.36
C LEU A 39 9.03 -12.04 2.39
N MET A 40 9.25 -12.70 1.29
CA MET A 40 10.07 -13.91 1.18
C MET A 40 11.53 -13.61 0.81
N GLY A 41 11.81 -12.40 0.31
CA GLY A 41 13.12 -12.05 -0.21
C GLY A 41 13.54 -12.99 -1.33
N ASP A 42 14.78 -13.51 -1.23
CA ASP A 42 15.34 -14.49 -2.17
C ASP A 42 15.05 -15.95 -1.77
N ARG A 43 14.32 -16.15 -0.67
CA ARG A 43 13.91 -17.47 -0.21
C ARG A 43 12.84 -18.05 -1.13
N SER A 44 12.75 -19.36 -1.18
CA SER A 44 11.70 -20.07 -1.95
C SER A 44 10.39 -20.23 -1.17
N PHE A 45 10.40 -19.96 0.15
CA PHE A 45 9.29 -20.18 1.07
C PHE A 45 9.49 -19.40 2.38
N GLY A 46 8.38 -19.04 3.02
CA GLY A 46 8.38 -18.44 4.35
C GLY A 46 8.55 -16.92 4.34
N ILE A 47 9.08 -16.39 5.43
CA ILE A 47 9.23 -14.96 5.69
C ILE A 47 10.72 -14.66 5.87
N ASP A 48 11.20 -13.60 5.24
CA ASP A 48 12.55 -13.10 5.43
C ASP A 48 12.50 -11.91 6.42
N PRO A 49 13.12 -12.04 7.61
CA PRO A 49 13.08 -10.98 8.62
C PRO A 49 13.70 -9.66 8.16
N GLU A 50 14.76 -9.71 7.33
CA GLU A 50 15.45 -8.49 6.85
C GLU A 50 14.55 -7.72 5.89
N VAL A 51 13.84 -8.42 5.01
CA VAL A 51 12.87 -7.81 4.09
C VAL A 51 11.68 -7.21 4.85
N VAL A 52 11.18 -7.92 5.87
CA VAL A 52 10.09 -7.41 6.72
C VAL A 52 10.53 -6.16 7.46
N GLN A 53 11.76 -6.13 7.98
CA GLN A 53 12.34 -4.97 8.65
C GLN A 53 12.47 -3.77 7.70
N ASP A 54 12.93 -3.98 6.47
CA ASP A 54 13.02 -2.91 5.45
C ASP A 54 11.63 -2.33 5.12
N ILE A 55 10.64 -3.20 4.92
CA ILE A 55 9.25 -2.75 4.69
C ILE A 55 8.72 -1.96 5.89
N ALA A 56 8.98 -2.42 7.12
CA ALA A 56 8.55 -1.73 8.33
C ALA A 56 9.17 -0.33 8.44
N LEU A 57 10.46 -0.18 8.12
CA LEU A 57 11.14 1.12 8.08
C LEU A 57 10.53 2.06 7.04
N GLN A 58 10.28 1.59 5.82
CA GLN A 58 9.65 2.39 4.76
C GLN A 58 8.22 2.82 5.13
N VAL A 59 7.43 1.94 5.79
CA VAL A 59 6.10 2.28 6.29
C VAL A 59 6.17 3.29 7.43
N ALA A 60 7.10 3.12 8.36
CA ALA A 60 7.29 4.05 9.47
C ALA A 60 7.63 5.47 8.99
N GLU A 61 8.43 5.59 7.92
CA GLU A 61 8.80 6.86 7.31
C GLU A 61 7.56 7.64 6.87
N ILE A 62 6.64 7.03 6.13
CA ILE A 62 5.43 7.71 5.65
C ILE A 62 4.39 7.96 6.76
N VAL A 63 4.34 7.11 7.79
CA VAL A 63 3.49 7.36 8.97
C VAL A 63 3.98 8.60 9.73
N LYS A 64 5.30 8.81 9.84
CA LYS A 64 5.90 10.02 10.42
C LYS A 64 5.61 11.28 9.59
N ASP A 65 5.48 11.14 8.28
CA ASP A 65 5.03 12.22 7.39
C ASP A 65 3.51 12.52 7.54
N GLY A 66 2.80 11.85 8.44
CA GLY A 66 1.38 12.08 8.76
C GLY A 66 0.39 11.33 7.86
N ILE A 67 0.84 10.29 7.16
CA ILE A 67 0.02 9.49 6.26
C ILE A 67 -0.69 8.38 7.02
N GLU A 68 -1.98 8.25 6.79
CA GLU A 68 -2.80 7.16 7.31
C GLU A 68 -2.59 5.90 6.45
N VAL A 69 -1.97 4.86 7.02
CA VAL A 69 -1.56 3.67 6.28
C VAL A 69 -2.39 2.45 6.65
N ALA A 70 -3.08 1.89 5.67
CA ALA A 70 -3.66 0.56 5.73
C ALA A 70 -2.86 -0.42 4.87
N ILE A 71 -2.71 -1.67 5.31
CA ILE A 71 -1.95 -2.70 4.61
C ILE A 71 -2.84 -3.91 4.37
N VAL A 72 -2.84 -4.44 3.15
CA VAL A 72 -3.33 -5.77 2.81
C VAL A 72 -2.15 -6.62 2.37
N VAL A 73 -1.92 -7.73 3.05
CA VAL A 73 -0.82 -8.64 2.74
C VAL A 73 -1.31 -9.98 2.23
N GLY A 74 -0.66 -10.52 1.19
CA GLY A 74 -0.92 -11.86 0.66
C GLY A 74 -0.30 -12.96 1.52
N GLY A 75 -0.70 -14.23 1.29
CA GLY A 75 -0.18 -15.41 1.98
C GLY A 75 0.64 -16.37 1.09
N GLY A 76 0.93 -15.98 -0.15
CA GLY A 76 1.52 -16.85 -1.17
C GLY A 76 2.95 -17.33 -0.89
N ASN A 77 3.67 -16.70 0.03
CA ASN A 77 4.97 -17.15 0.54
C ASN A 77 4.87 -18.36 1.50
N ILE A 78 3.69 -18.55 2.11
CA ILE A 78 3.44 -19.63 3.08
C ILE A 78 2.54 -20.69 2.45
N PHE A 79 1.44 -20.30 1.82
CA PHE A 79 0.50 -21.24 1.20
C PHE A 79 -0.22 -20.61 0.00
N ARG A 80 -0.32 -21.37 -1.10
CA ARG A 80 -1.07 -21.00 -2.30
C ARG A 80 -2.24 -21.93 -2.50
N GLY A 81 -3.48 -21.43 -2.31
CA GLY A 81 -4.71 -22.20 -2.42
C GLY A 81 -4.87 -22.91 -3.77
N ILE A 82 -4.49 -22.24 -4.88
CA ILE A 82 -4.54 -22.83 -6.22
C ILE A 82 -3.65 -24.08 -6.31
N ASN A 83 -2.46 -24.06 -5.73
CA ASN A 83 -1.54 -25.21 -5.72
C ASN A 83 -2.07 -26.34 -4.83
N GLY A 84 -2.76 -26.03 -3.74
CA GLY A 84 -3.43 -27.00 -2.88
C GLY A 84 -4.58 -27.69 -3.60
N ALA A 85 -5.44 -26.91 -4.23
CA ALA A 85 -6.58 -27.41 -5.01
C ALA A 85 -6.13 -28.30 -6.19
N ALA A 86 -5.07 -27.93 -6.90
CA ALA A 86 -4.49 -28.73 -7.99
C ALA A 86 -3.96 -30.10 -7.52
N LYS A 87 -3.70 -30.27 -6.22
CA LYS A 87 -3.29 -31.53 -5.59
C LYS A 87 -4.44 -32.32 -4.95
N GLY A 88 -5.68 -31.97 -5.25
CA GLY A 88 -6.89 -32.67 -4.79
C GLY A 88 -7.47 -32.14 -3.48
N MET A 89 -6.97 -31.04 -2.92
CA MET A 89 -7.58 -30.36 -1.78
C MET A 89 -8.84 -29.63 -2.24
N ASP A 90 -9.87 -29.59 -1.39
CA ASP A 90 -11.05 -28.75 -1.64
C ASP A 90 -10.65 -27.28 -1.77
N ARG A 91 -11.19 -26.57 -2.76
CA ARG A 91 -10.80 -25.19 -3.08
C ARG A 91 -11.10 -24.23 -1.92
N ALA A 92 -12.26 -24.35 -1.29
CA ALA A 92 -12.62 -23.47 -0.18
C ALA A 92 -11.70 -23.68 1.02
N THR A 93 -11.38 -24.95 1.33
CA THR A 93 -10.42 -25.32 2.37
C THR A 93 -9.03 -24.75 2.07
N ALA A 94 -8.56 -24.87 0.83
CA ALA A 94 -7.28 -24.31 0.43
C ALA A 94 -7.24 -22.77 0.55
N ASP A 95 -8.35 -22.11 0.21
CA ASP A 95 -8.45 -20.66 0.35
C ASP A 95 -8.47 -20.22 1.83
N TYR A 96 -9.13 -20.96 2.73
CA TYR A 96 -9.08 -20.70 4.18
C TYR A 96 -7.66 -20.84 4.74
N ILE A 97 -6.91 -21.85 4.32
CA ILE A 97 -5.49 -21.99 4.71
C ILE A 97 -4.68 -20.79 4.22
N GLY A 98 -4.91 -20.34 2.98
CA GLY A 98 -4.30 -19.14 2.43
C GLY A 98 -4.66 -17.87 3.22
N MET A 99 -5.90 -17.74 3.69
CA MET A 99 -6.33 -16.64 4.55
C MET A 99 -5.58 -16.64 5.89
N ILE A 100 -5.42 -17.81 6.53
CA ILE A 100 -4.64 -17.94 7.76
C ILE A 100 -3.18 -17.56 7.51
N ALA A 101 -2.61 -17.95 6.38
CA ALA A 101 -1.27 -17.55 5.99
C ALA A 101 -1.10 -16.01 5.91
N THR A 102 -2.13 -15.28 5.46
CA THR A 102 -2.11 -13.81 5.48
C THR A 102 -2.07 -13.24 6.89
N VAL A 103 -2.72 -13.90 7.86
CA VAL A 103 -2.68 -13.48 9.27
C VAL A 103 -1.29 -13.65 9.85
N MET A 104 -0.58 -14.74 9.53
CA MET A 104 0.82 -14.93 9.93
C MET A 104 1.70 -13.77 9.44
N ASN A 105 1.57 -13.41 8.15
CA ASN A 105 2.30 -12.27 7.58
C ASN A 105 1.91 -10.94 8.24
N ALA A 106 0.62 -10.74 8.54
CA ALA A 106 0.13 -9.52 9.19
C ALA A 106 0.72 -9.36 10.60
N LEU A 107 0.77 -10.43 11.39
CA LEU A 107 1.37 -10.43 12.73
C LEU A 107 2.87 -10.17 12.67
N THR A 108 3.57 -10.74 11.69
CA THR A 108 5.01 -10.49 11.51
C THR A 108 5.30 -9.03 11.16
N LEU A 109 4.48 -8.41 10.28
CA LEU A 109 4.60 -6.98 9.98
C LEU A 109 4.25 -6.10 11.18
N GLN A 110 3.24 -6.46 11.98
CA GLN A 110 2.91 -5.77 13.22
C GLN A 110 4.09 -5.79 14.18
N ASP A 111 4.65 -6.97 14.43
CA ASP A 111 5.79 -7.14 15.33
C ASP A 111 6.98 -6.27 14.88
N ALA A 112 7.31 -6.30 13.59
CA ALA A 112 8.40 -5.49 13.05
C ALA A 112 8.16 -3.99 13.20
N LEU A 113 6.94 -3.49 12.97
CA LEU A 113 6.60 -2.07 13.14
C LEU A 113 6.62 -1.63 14.61
N GLU A 114 6.18 -2.48 15.52
CA GLU A 114 6.09 -2.19 16.96
C GLU A 114 7.46 -2.33 17.66
N HIS A 115 8.44 -3.02 17.04
CA HIS A 115 9.80 -3.18 17.56
C HIS A 115 10.85 -2.30 16.87
N LEU A 116 10.46 -1.31 16.08
CA LEU A 116 11.38 -0.29 15.59
C LEU A 116 11.94 0.57 16.74
N ASP A 117 13.09 1.21 16.55
CA ASP A 117 13.66 2.17 17.54
C ASP A 117 12.64 3.26 17.92
N GLU A 118 11.84 3.69 16.96
CA GLU A 118 10.65 4.52 17.16
C GLU A 118 9.40 3.69 16.82
N PRO A 119 8.75 3.06 17.82
CA PRO A 119 7.66 2.13 17.59
C PRO A 119 6.45 2.76 16.90
N ILE A 120 5.93 2.08 15.90
CA ILE A 120 4.70 2.49 15.21
C ILE A 120 3.51 1.68 15.77
N GLN A 121 2.53 2.39 16.31
CA GLN A 121 1.31 1.72 16.79
C GLN A 121 0.59 1.02 15.64
N THR A 122 0.33 -0.28 15.78
CA THR A 122 -0.23 -1.10 14.71
C THR A 122 -1.42 -1.91 15.21
N ARG A 123 -2.38 -2.21 14.34
CA ARG A 123 -3.52 -3.08 14.64
C ARG A 123 -3.73 -4.07 13.49
N VAL A 124 -3.63 -5.35 13.82
CA VAL A 124 -4.07 -6.41 12.91
C VAL A 124 -5.57 -6.59 13.06
N MET A 125 -6.30 -6.51 11.96
CA MET A 125 -7.75 -6.73 11.91
C MET A 125 -8.07 -7.91 10.99
N SER A 126 -8.76 -8.93 11.50
CA SER A 126 -9.05 -10.16 10.78
C SER A 126 -10.50 -10.21 10.30
N ALA A 127 -10.69 -10.67 9.06
CA ALA A 127 -12.02 -10.97 8.51
C ALA A 127 -12.60 -12.31 9.03
N ILE A 128 -11.77 -13.16 9.62
CA ILE A 128 -12.17 -14.39 10.31
C ILE A 128 -12.01 -14.17 11.81
N ALA A 129 -13.00 -14.59 12.61
CA ALA A 129 -12.96 -14.42 14.06
C ALA A 129 -11.79 -15.20 14.68
N MET A 130 -10.85 -14.48 15.30
CA MET A 130 -9.69 -15.01 16.04
C MET A 130 -9.25 -14.00 17.11
N GLN A 131 -10.14 -13.69 18.01
CA GLN A 131 -10.07 -12.55 18.94
C GLN A 131 -8.85 -12.55 19.86
N GLU A 132 -8.26 -13.72 20.09
CA GLU A 132 -7.04 -13.88 20.90
C GLU A 132 -5.78 -13.34 20.18
N ILE A 133 -5.83 -13.15 18.84
CA ILE A 133 -4.66 -12.82 18.03
C ILE A 133 -4.84 -11.51 17.26
N ALA A 134 -6.06 -11.22 16.79
CA ALA A 134 -6.35 -10.07 15.94
C ALA A 134 -7.74 -9.50 16.24
N GLU A 135 -7.90 -8.20 16.09
CA GLU A 135 -9.20 -7.56 16.24
C GLU A 135 -10.15 -8.02 15.12
N PRO A 136 -11.45 -8.24 15.40
CA PRO A 136 -12.44 -8.45 14.36
C PRO A 136 -12.52 -7.22 13.46
N TYR A 137 -12.52 -7.44 12.12
CA TYR A 137 -12.69 -6.33 11.20
C TYR A 137 -14.07 -5.67 11.35
N ILE A 138 -14.06 -4.41 11.68
CA ILE A 138 -15.23 -3.52 11.69
C ILE A 138 -14.80 -2.21 11.03
N ARG A 139 -15.44 -1.82 9.91
CA ARG A 139 -15.09 -0.64 9.10
C ARG A 139 -14.83 0.61 9.96
N ARG A 140 -15.78 0.99 10.81
CA ARG A 140 -15.66 2.19 11.65
C ARG A 140 -14.49 2.14 12.63
N ARG A 141 -14.13 0.94 13.09
CA ARG A 141 -12.99 0.75 13.98
C ARG A 141 -11.67 0.89 13.22
N ALA A 142 -11.60 0.35 12.00
CA ALA A 142 -10.43 0.53 11.13
C ALA A 142 -10.18 2.01 10.82
N ILE A 143 -11.21 2.76 10.41
CA ILE A 143 -11.10 4.21 10.16
C ILE A 143 -10.63 4.95 11.42
N ARG A 144 -11.18 4.64 12.60
CA ARG A 144 -10.76 5.27 13.85
C ARG A 144 -9.30 4.95 14.21
N HIS A 145 -8.79 3.77 13.87
CA HIS A 145 -7.37 3.48 14.06
C HIS A 145 -6.49 4.33 13.16
N LEU A 146 -6.84 4.45 11.88
CA LEU A 146 -6.12 5.29 10.91
C LEU A 146 -6.10 6.75 11.34
N GLU A 147 -7.25 7.32 11.72
CA GLU A 147 -7.38 8.70 12.23
C GLU A 147 -6.57 8.95 13.52
N ASN A 148 -6.21 7.90 14.25
CA ASN A 148 -5.32 7.98 15.43
C ASN A 148 -3.87 7.60 15.10
N ASN A 149 -3.44 7.76 13.84
CA ASN A 149 -2.08 7.49 13.38
C ASN A 149 -1.60 6.05 13.68
N ARG A 150 -2.50 5.07 13.64
CA ARG A 150 -2.17 3.66 13.77
C ARG A 150 -2.16 3.01 12.40
N VAL A 151 -1.15 2.22 12.12
CA VAL A 151 -1.15 1.35 10.94
C VAL A 151 -2.18 0.25 11.13
N VAL A 152 -3.04 0.03 10.15
CA VAL A 152 -4.02 -1.07 10.15
C VAL A 152 -3.59 -2.13 9.16
N ILE A 153 -3.40 -3.37 9.61
CA ILE A 153 -3.04 -4.49 8.73
C ILE A 153 -4.23 -5.44 8.66
N PHE A 154 -4.76 -5.64 7.46
CA PHE A 154 -5.89 -6.54 7.23
C PHE A 154 -5.42 -7.97 6.98
N GLY A 155 -5.78 -8.88 7.89
CA GLY A 155 -5.56 -10.32 7.79
C GLY A 155 -6.82 -11.07 7.37
N ALA A 156 -6.66 -12.32 6.97
CA ALA A 156 -7.71 -13.24 6.52
C ALA A 156 -8.48 -12.77 5.28
N GLY A 157 -7.88 -11.92 4.46
CA GLY A 157 -8.47 -11.50 3.18
C GLY A 157 -9.85 -10.86 3.34
N SER A 158 -10.80 -11.28 2.50
CA SER A 158 -12.22 -10.88 2.60
C SER A 158 -13.01 -11.70 3.63
N GLY A 159 -12.43 -12.78 4.15
CA GLY A 159 -13.12 -13.79 4.95
C GLY A 159 -13.91 -14.82 4.13
N ASN A 160 -13.92 -14.69 2.80
CA ASN A 160 -14.66 -15.55 1.89
C ASN A 160 -13.72 -16.27 0.92
N PRO A 161 -13.90 -17.60 0.72
CA PRO A 161 -13.20 -18.31 -0.34
C PRO A 161 -13.44 -17.71 -1.73
N TYR A 162 -12.63 -18.08 -2.71
CA TYR A 162 -12.69 -17.69 -4.12
C TYR A 162 -12.25 -16.24 -4.42
N PHE A 163 -12.01 -15.42 -3.43
CA PHE A 163 -11.48 -14.04 -3.59
C PHE A 163 -9.99 -13.98 -3.33
N THR A 164 -9.32 -13.11 -4.08
CA THR A 164 -7.88 -12.87 -3.90
C THR A 164 -7.60 -11.74 -2.91
N THR A 165 -6.34 -11.55 -2.58
CA THR A 165 -5.91 -10.37 -1.80
C THR A 165 -5.93 -9.08 -2.62
N ASP A 166 -5.94 -9.13 -3.95
CA ASP A 166 -6.16 -7.97 -4.80
C ASP A 166 -7.62 -7.49 -4.67
N THR A 167 -8.59 -8.41 -4.75
CA THR A 167 -10.01 -8.10 -4.47
C THR A 167 -10.19 -7.56 -3.04
N THR A 168 -9.48 -8.14 -2.06
CA THR A 168 -9.51 -7.63 -0.68
C THR A 168 -8.98 -6.22 -0.58
N ALA A 169 -7.88 -5.90 -1.27
CA ALA A 169 -7.30 -4.56 -1.27
C ALA A 169 -8.28 -3.52 -1.85
N ALA A 170 -8.94 -3.85 -2.96
CA ALA A 170 -9.95 -2.99 -3.56
C ALA A 170 -11.15 -2.76 -2.61
N LEU A 171 -11.68 -3.84 -2.01
CA LEU A 171 -12.80 -3.76 -1.05
C LEU A 171 -12.42 -2.93 0.18
N ARG A 172 -11.30 -3.23 0.84
CA ARG A 172 -10.86 -2.49 2.02
C ARG A 172 -10.52 -1.05 1.69
N GLY A 173 -9.90 -0.78 0.53
CA GLY A 173 -9.64 0.56 0.04
C GLY A 173 -10.91 1.40 -0.06
N ALA A 174 -11.97 0.85 -0.66
CA ALA A 174 -13.28 1.50 -0.75
C ALA A 174 -13.93 1.71 0.62
N GLU A 175 -13.87 0.69 1.50
CA GLU A 175 -14.49 0.74 2.83
C GLU A 175 -13.86 1.76 3.77
N ILE A 176 -12.54 2.01 3.66
CA ILE A 176 -11.83 2.96 4.52
C ILE A 176 -11.63 4.32 3.85
N ASP A 177 -12.21 4.57 2.70
CA ASP A 177 -12.07 5.80 1.93
C ASP A 177 -10.59 6.10 1.59
N ALA A 178 -9.83 5.08 1.13
CA ALA A 178 -8.45 5.25 0.69
C ALA A 178 -8.39 6.06 -0.62
N GLU A 179 -7.49 7.03 -0.69
CA GLU A 179 -7.33 7.91 -1.85
C GLU A 179 -6.58 7.20 -3.00
N VAL A 180 -5.83 6.15 -2.69
CA VAL A 180 -5.05 5.37 -3.65
C VAL A 180 -4.74 3.98 -3.10
N ILE A 181 -4.66 2.98 -3.99
CA ILE A 181 -4.09 1.67 -3.69
C ILE A 181 -2.67 1.61 -4.26
N LEU A 182 -1.69 1.42 -3.40
CA LEU A 182 -0.30 1.22 -3.75
C LEU A 182 -0.04 -0.28 -3.90
N LYS A 183 0.04 -0.76 -5.13
CA LYS A 183 0.37 -2.16 -5.42
C LYS A 183 1.88 -2.32 -5.53
N ALA A 184 2.49 -2.74 -4.44
CA ALA A 184 3.91 -3.02 -4.35
C ALA A 184 4.23 -4.39 -4.96
N THR A 185 5.14 -4.42 -5.93
CA THR A 185 5.50 -5.59 -6.72
C THR A 185 7.02 -5.73 -6.87
N LYS A 186 7.47 -6.75 -7.60
CA LYS A 186 8.88 -6.92 -8.02
C LYS A 186 9.15 -6.36 -9.42
N VAL A 187 8.20 -5.59 -10.00
CA VAL A 187 8.34 -4.92 -11.28
C VAL A 187 8.06 -3.44 -11.12
N ASP A 188 8.74 -2.63 -11.89
CA ASP A 188 8.73 -1.18 -11.80
C ASP A 188 7.51 -0.49 -12.44
N GLY A 189 6.54 -1.28 -12.93
CA GLY A 189 5.29 -0.76 -13.49
C GLY A 189 4.61 -1.74 -14.44
N ILE A 190 3.70 -1.21 -15.26
CA ILE A 190 2.93 -1.93 -16.26
C ILE A 190 3.50 -1.64 -17.63
N TYR A 191 3.64 -2.67 -18.46
CA TYR A 191 4.19 -2.60 -19.81
C TYR A 191 3.13 -2.97 -20.85
N ASP A 192 3.33 -2.49 -22.08
CA ASP A 192 2.51 -2.84 -23.25
C ASP A 192 2.67 -4.31 -23.67
N SER A 193 3.77 -4.92 -23.29
CA SER A 193 4.09 -6.33 -23.53
C SER A 193 5.04 -6.84 -22.43
N ASP A 194 5.24 -8.16 -22.35
CA ASP A 194 6.11 -8.76 -21.33
C ASP A 194 7.58 -8.35 -21.56
N PRO A 195 8.21 -7.52 -20.70
CA PRO A 195 9.58 -7.05 -20.91
C PRO A 195 10.63 -8.17 -20.85
N LYS A 196 10.30 -9.35 -20.28
CA LYS A 196 11.19 -10.52 -20.28
C LYS A 196 11.24 -11.19 -21.64
N LYS A 197 10.19 -11.04 -22.47
CA LYS A 197 10.07 -11.65 -23.80
C LYS A 197 10.31 -10.64 -24.91
N ASN A 198 9.99 -9.38 -24.68
CA ASN A 198 10.16 -8.29 -25.63
C ASN A 198 11.04 -7.19 -25.02
N PRO A 199 12.30 -7.06 -25.43
CA PRO A 199 13.20 -6.01 -24.96
C PRO A 199 12.75 -4.59 -25.31
N ASP A 200 11.88 -4.44 -26.34
CA ASP A 200 11.33 -3.16 -26.78
C ASP A 200 10.03 -2.78 -26.05
N ALA A 201 9.61 -3.58 -25.06
CA ALA A 201 8.43 -3.30 -24.26
C ALA A 201 8.51 -1.94 -23.59
N LYS A 202 7.46 -1.14 -23.73
CA LYS A 202 7.40 0.21 -23.17
C LYS A 202 6.53 0.21 -21.92
N ARG A 203 7.08 0.82 -20.86
CA ARG A 203 6.33 1.00 -19.62
C ARG A 203 5.34 2.14 -19.76
N PHE A 204 4.11 1.93 -19.33
CA PHE A 204 3.14 3.00 -19.19
C PHE A 204 3.49 3.91 -18.00
N LYS A 205 3.42 5.21 -18.20
CA LYS A 205 3.44 6.20 -17.14
C LYS A 205 2.08 6.28 -16.46
N SER A 206 1.03 6.31 -17.28
CA SER A 206 -0.34 6.15 -16.81
C SER A 206 -1.17 5.34 -17.80
N VAL A 207 -2.22 4.69 -17.29
CA VAL A 207 -3.15 3.89 -18.09
C VAL A 207 -4.57 4.05 -17.53
N SER A 208 -5.57 4.19 -18.41
CA SER A 208 -6.95 4.21 -17.98
C SER A 208 -7.43 2.79 -17.63
N PHE A 209 -8.44 2.69 -16.76
CA PHE A 209 -9.07 1.40 -16.47
C PHE A 209 -9.60 0.70 -17.72
N ASP A 210 -10.20 1.46 -18.66
CA ASP A 210 -10.73 0.89 -19.89
C ASP A 210 -9.63 0.37 -20.82
N HIS A 211 -8.54 1.12 -20.98
CA HIS A 211 -7.40 0.66 -21.76
C HIS A 211 -6.79 -0.63 -21.19
N ALA A 212 -6.65 -0.70 -19.87
CA ALA A 212 -6.11 -1.88 -19.21
C ALA A 212 -7.00 -3.11 -19.38
N LEU A 213 -8.34 -2.94 -19.34
CA LEU A 213 -9.30 -4.03 -19.58
C LEU A 213 -9.29 -4.50 -21.03
N ILE A 214 -9.32 -3.57 -22.00
CA ILE A 214 -9.34 -3.89 -23.44
C ILE A 214 -8.08 -4.67 -23.85
N ASN A 215 -6.93 -4.32 -23.28
CA ASN A 215 -5.64 -4.92 -23.62
C ASN A 215 -5.23 -6.09 -22.69
N ASP A 216 -6.14 -6.59 -21.83
CA ASP A 216 -5.88 -7.68 -20.85
C ASP A 216 -4.59 -7.44 -20.04
N LEU A 217 -4.34 -6.20 -19.63
CA LEU A 217 -3.20 -5.88 -18.79
C LEU A 217 -3.45 -6.44 -17.38
N ARG A 218 -2.71 -7.47 -17.02
CA ARG A 218 -2.90 -8.24 -15.77
C ARG A 218 -2.36 -7.52 -14.55
N ILE A 219 -3.01 -6.42 -14.19
CA ILE A 219 -2.63 -5.56 -13.07
C ILE A 219 -3.13 -6.16 -11.74
N MET A 220 -4.41 -6.48 -11.69
CA MET A 220 -5.11 -7.11 -10.59
C MET A 220 -6.10 -8.13 -11.17
N ASP A 221 -6.76 -8.92 -10.31
CA ASP A 221 -7.89 -9.73 -10.80
C ASP A 221 -9.06 -8.84 -11.24
N ALA A 222 -9.92 -9.39 -12.11
CA ALA A 222 -11.00 -8.63 -12.74
C ALA A 222 -11.98 -8.02 -11.71
N THR A 223 -12.24 -8.72 -10.60
CA THR A 223 -13.13 -8.25 -9.54
C THR A 223 -12.53 -7.05 -8.81
N ALA A 224 -11.25 -7.11 -8.45
CA ALA A 224 -10.52 -6.00 -7.82
C ALA A 224 -10.51 -4.78 -8.73
N PHE A 225 -10.25 -5.03 -10.02
CA PHE A 225 -10.15 -3.97 -11.02
C PHE A 225 -11.48 -3.26 -11.25
N ALA A 226 -12.58 -4.02 -11.39
CA ALA A 226 -13.92 -3.47 -11.53
C ALA A 226 -14.30 -2.64 -10.29
N LEU A 227 -14.01 -3.13 -9.08
CA LEU A 227 -14.32 -2.43 -7.84
C LEU A 227 -13.56 -1.11 -7.73
N CYS A 228 -12.27 -1.08 -8.07
CA CYS A 228 -11.48 0.15 -8.11
C CYS A 228 -12.03 1.15 -9.14
N LYS A 229 -12.39 0.70 -10.34
CA LYS A 229 -12.98 1.53 -11.39
C LYS A 229 -14.31 2.15 -10.94
N GLU A 230 -15.24 1.34 -10.41
CA GLU A 230 -16.56 1.79 -9.97
C GLU A 230 -16.49 2.82 -8.83
N ASN A 231 -15.52 2.68 -7.93
CA ASN A 231 -15.34 3.59 -6.80
C ASN A 231 -14.34 4.73 -7.08
N GLY A 232 -13.78 4.81 -8.28
CA GLY A 232 -12.84 5.85 -8.66
C GLY A 232 -11.52 5.83 -7.87
N ILE A 233 -11.11 4.66 -7.36
CA ILE A 233 -9.88 4.51 -6.57
C ILE A 233 -8.73 4.20 -7.50
N PRO A 234 -7.76 5.11 -7.68
CA PRO A 234 -6.61 4.86 -8.52
C PRO A 234 -5.69 3.80 -7.92
N ILE A 235 -4.94 3.11 -8.79
CA ILE A 235 -3.93 2.13 -8.40
C ILE A 235 -2.57 2.63 -8.89
N ILE A 236 -1.53 2.53 -8.07
CA ILE A 236 -0.15 2.76 -8.50
C ILE A 236 0.63 1.46 -8.36
N VAL A 237 1.16 0.97 -9.47
CA VAL A 237 2.01 -0.23 -9.51
C VAL A 237 3.46 0.20 -9.56
N PHE A 238 4.26 -0.25 -8.59
CA PHE A 238 5.66 0.17 -8.47
C PHE A 238 6.53 -0.94 -7.88
N ASP A 239 7.85 -0.81 -8.05
CA ASP A 239 8.84 -1.73 -7.49
C ASP A 239 9.10 -1.44 -6.01
N LEU A 240 8.81 -2.43 -5.15
CA LEU A 240 9.07 -2.39 -3.71
C LEU A 240 10.57 -2.62 -3.39
N GLY A 241 11.30 -3.29 -4.26
CA GLY A 241 12.71 -3.63 -4.03
C GLY A 241 13.66 -2.42 -4.01
N ILE A 242 13.16 -1.24 -4.39
CA ILE A 242 13.93 0.01 -4.32
C ILE A 242 13.50 0.74 -3.05
N SER A 243 14.41 0.81 -2.07
CA SER A 243 14.17 1.49 -0.80
C SER A 243 13.77 2.96 -1.02
N GLY A 244 12.80 3.44 -0.24
CA GLY A 244 12.23 4.79 -0.36
C GLY A 244 11.15 4.96 -1.45
N ASN A 245 10.89 3.96 -2.30
CA ASN A 245 9.87 4.09 -3.34
C ASN A 245 8.47 4.28 -2.77
N ILE A 246 8.13 3.70 -1.61
CA ILE A 246 6.82 3.92 -0.96
C ILE A 246 6.65 5.42 -0.69
N ARG A 247 7.62 6.07 -0.06
CA ARG A 247 7.59 7.50 0.25
C ARG A 247 7.51 8.36 -1.01
N ARG A 248 8.36 8.09 -2.01
CA ARG A 248 8.39 8.83 -3.27
C ARG A 248 7.03 8.80 -3.99
N VAL A 249 6.37 7.64 -4.04
CA VAL A 249 5.01 7.50 -4.62
C VAL A 249 4.00 8.32 -3.83
N VAL A 250 4.04 8.27 -2.50
CA VAL A 250 3.09 9.01 -1.64
C VAL A 250 3.30 10.52 -1.74
N MET A 251 4.53 10.97 -1.94
CA MET A 251 4.86 12.38 -2.20
C MET A 251 4.47 12.84 -3.61
N GLY A 252 3.98 11.92 -4.46
CA GLY A 252 3.46 12.23 -5.79
C GLY A 252 4.48 12.17 -6.91
N GLU A 253 5.67 11.61 -6.66
CA GLU A 253 6.63 11.37 -7.74
C GLU A 253 6.08 10.37 -8.76
N SER A 254 6.39 10.60 -10.04
CA SER A 254 5.96 9.73 -11.13
C SER A 254 6.80 8.45 -11.20
N ILE A 255 6.63 7.60 -10.18
CA ILE A 255 7.27 6.29 -10.09
C ILE A 255 6.24 5.22 -10.43
N GLY A 256 6.67 4.20 -11.17
CA GLY A 256 5.77 3.12 -11.53
C GLY A 256 4.76 3.51 -12.61
N THR A 257 3.59 2.90 -12.56
CA THR A 257 2.47 3.18 -13.47
C THR A 257 1.23 3.55 -12.67
N TYR A 258 0.63 4.69 -13.00
CA TYR A 258 -0.64 5.14 -12.45
C TYR A 258 -1.80 4.55 -13.26
N VAL A 259 -2.75 3.88 -12.61
CA VAL A 259 -3.97 3.33 -13.21
C VAL A 259 -5.18 4.13 -12.73
N GLY A 260 -5.93 4.70 -13.68
CA GLY A 260 -7.09 5.56 -13.37
C GLY A 260 -7.11 6.89 -14.13
N GLY A 261 -6.02 7.22 -14.84
CA GLY A 261 -5.89 8.43 -15.67
C GLY A 261 -6.10 8.18 -17.16
N SER A 262 -5.57 9.10 -17.98
CA SER A 262 -5.38 8.90 -19.43
C SER A 262 -4.21 7.95 -19.69
N CYS A 263 -4.18 7.35 -20.88
CA CYS A 263 -3.08 6.45 -21.26
C CYS A 263 -1.88 7.30 -21.75
N GLU A 264 -0.74 7.19 -21.03
CA GLU A 264 0.53 7.82 -21.39
C GLU A 264 1.65 6.78 -21.32
N VAL A 265 2.53 6.74 -22.32
CA VAL A 265 3.70 5.88 -22.41
C VAL A 265 4.95 6.69 -22.11
N ASN A 266 5.96 6.08 -21.47
CA ASN A 266 7.27 6.71 -21.28
C ASN A 266 8.09 6.71 -22.56
#